data_24e663c32773741af1f7e4155a1d3b8f
#
_entry.id   24e663c32773741af1f7e4155a1d3b8f
#
_cell.length_a   1.000
_cell.length_b   1.000
_cell.length_c   1.000
_cell.angle_alpha   90.00
_cell.angle_beta   90.00
_cell.angle_gamma   90.00
#
_symmetry.space_group_name_H-M   'P 1'
#
loop_
_entity.id
_entity.type
_entity.pdbx_description
1 polymer ?
#
loop_
_entity_poly.entity_id
_entity_poly.type
_entity_poly.pdbx_seq_one_letter_code
_entity_poly.pdbx_strand_id
1 'polypeptide(L)'
;MKKFLSVFIAGITALSLVACSSSAQKQSDSGRDRKGRPTDEIVVSMGSRIPHEFDPKDRYGMYNEAHITHSTLLRRTVDLKIVGDFAKDYKISEDGLVWTFDLHDDFKFSNGEPVTAEDVKFSYEMLKEDGKHWDLTFLDSIEIPTKNKIVFKLKEPRSTFASSQLVEVPIVPKAHYNENYKQNPIGSGPYMVVEYKPNEQAIFEINPHWHGEKPYFKKWTWVLLDENTALASLESGDVDMIYATPEFADKKIDGVSLFDIESNDVRGLSMPYVKKGIIKDSPDGYPVGNNITSDPDIKKALNVGMDRQKVVDTVLNGHGKPAYSICDGMPFWNPDSVIKDNDKEGAKKILDEAGWIVGSDGIREKNGEKAQFDLYYPTNDPLRTNVAIEAANQAKELGINIKLVGSNWDEMATKAHEVSLLYAGGRHNPNQLYDTYHPSTAGKGWTNITFYNNPTVTEYMEKAMKTSNIEESNKYWKLAQWDGKTGISTKGDLPNVWLVRINHTYLGDSRINVGNQGMHSHGHDWALIANISEWKWEESK
;
A
#
# COMPACT_ATOMS: atom_id res chain seq x y z
N MET A 1 -33.47 26.82 36.67
CA MET A 1 -33.25 28.28 36.78
C MET A 1 -31.84 28.61 36.39
N LYS A 2 -31.72 29.64 35.56
CA LYS A 2 -30.52 30.34 35.07
C LYS A 2 -29.62 29.59 34.07
N LYS A 3 -29.85 29.97 32.81
CA LYS A 3 -29.02 29.85 31.62
C LYS A 3 -27.71 30.64 31.81
N PHE A 4 -26.59 30.09 31.38
CA PHE A 4 -25.43 30.90 31.01
C PHE A 4 -25.12 30.67 29.55
N LEU A 5 -25.30 31.70 28.78
CA LEU A 5 -25.00 31.87 27.37
C LEU A 5 -23.61 32.53 27.33
N SER A 6 -22.61 31.87 26.81
CA SER A 6 -21.28 32.47 26.55
C SER A 6 -21.17 32.80 25.08
N VAL A 7 -21.21 34.07 24.79
CA VAL A 7 -20.95 34.67 23.47
C VAL A 7 -19.42 34.73 23.27
N PHE A 8 -18.90 34.09 22.23
CA PHE A 8 -17.55 34.34 21.76
C PHE A 8 -17.58 35.48 20.73
N ILE A 9 -16.93 36.56 21.06
CA ILE A 9 -16.73 37.74 20.19
C ILE A 9 -15.49 37.48 19.36
N ALA A 10 -15.67 37.39 18.03
CA ALA A 10 -14.57 37.40 17.07
C ALA A 10 -14.04 38.84 16.91
N GLY A 11 -12.79 39.05 17.27
CA GLY A 11 -12.11 40.34 17.05
C GLY A 11 -11.61 40.43 15.59
N ILE A 12 -12.29 41.23 14.79
CA ILE A 12 -11.85 41.66 13.46
C ILE A 12 -10.90 42.83 13.65
N THR A 13 -9.61 42.64 13.38
CA THR A 13 -8.63 43.72 13.24
C THR A 13 -8.57 44.13 11.78
N ALA A 14 -9.23 45.24 11.45
CA ALA A 14 -9.08 45.91 10.16
C ALA A 14 -7.73 46.63 10.11
N LEU A 15 -6.80 46.22 9.21
CA LEU A 15 -5.65 47.02 8.82
C LEU A 15 -5.97 47.82 7.55
N SER A 16 -5.80 49.10 7.67
CA SER A 16 -6.03 50.13 6.67
C SER A 16 -5.07 50.01 5.46
N LEU A 17 -5.66 50.11 4.28
CA LEU A 17 -5.01 50.24 2.98
C LEU A 17 -4.17 51.50 2.89
N VAL A 18 -2.88 51.37 2.60
CA VAL A 18 -2.08 52.41 1.98
C VAL A 18 -1.86 52.01 0.52
N ALA A 19 -2.52 52.75 -0.36
CA ALA A 19 -2.34 52.62 -1.81
C ALA A 19 -1.01 53.25 -2.23
N CYS A 20 -0.06 52.44 -2.68
CA CYS A 20 1.05 52.87 -3.53
C CYS A 20 0.86 52.24 -4.90
N SER A 21 0.46 53.04 -5.87
CA SER A 21 0.38 52.69 -7.27
C SER A 21 1.77 52.49 -7.85
N SER A 22 2.17 51.26 -8.07
CA SER A 22 3.19 50.92 -9.03
C SER A 22 2.52 50.02 -10.09
N SER A 23 2.56 50.50 -11.35
CA SER A 23 2.08 49.79 -12.52
C SER A 23 2.93 48.52 -12.73
N ALA A 24 2.58 47.43 -12.07
CA ALA A 24 3.02 46.11 -12.47
C ALA A 24 2.07 45.60 -13.55
N GLN A 25 2.60 45.34 -14.72
CA GLN A 25 1.92 44.59 -15.78
C GLN A 25 1.33 43.33 -15.16
N LYS A 26 0.00 43.24 -15.13
CA LYS A 26 -0.68 41.97 -14.86
C LYS A 26 -0.36 41.05 -16.05
N GLN A 27 0.60 40.18 -15.86
CA GLN A 27 0.67 38.95 -16.60
C GLN A 27 -0.62 38.19 -16.26
N SER A 28 -1.45 37.99 -17.27
CA SER A 28 -2.69 37.21 -17.12
C SER A 28 -2.28 35.75 -16.86
N ASP A 29 -2.09 35.43 -15.60
CA ASP A 29 -2.00 34.04 -15.17
C ASP A 29 -3.42 33.45 -15.29
N SER A 30 -3.66 32.67 -16.34
CA SER A 30 -4.94 32.01 -16.64
C SER A 30 -5.20 30.80 -15.73
N GLY A 31 -4.53 30.76 -14.60
CA GLY A 31 -4.63 29.69 -13.64
C GLY A 31 -5.75 29.89 -12.62
N ARG A 32 -6.09 28.80 -11.95
CA ARG A 32 -7.04 28.75 -10.85
C ARG A 32 -6.63 29.68 -9.69
N ASP A 33 -7.59 30.36 -9.08
CA ASP A 33 -7.33 31.21 -7.92
C ASP A 33 -6.90 30.35 -6.72
N ARG A 34 -5.70 30.57 -6.23
CA ARG A 34 -5.11 29.94 -5.03
C ARG A 34 -5.16 30.86 -3.82
N LYS A 35 -6.05 31.83 -3.83
CA LYS A 35 -6.25 32.81 -2.73
C LYS A 35 -4.96 33.55 -2.33
N GLY A 36 -4.09 33.82 -3.31
CA GLY A 36 -2.85 34.57 -3.09
C GLY A 36 -1.74 33.78 -2.38
N ARG A 37 -1.82 32.45 -2.28
CA ARG A 37 -0.71 31.64 -1.76
C ARG A 37 0.55 31.81 -2.62
N PRO A 38 1.76 31.79 -2.01
CA PRO A 38 3.02 31.80 -2.74
C PRO A 38 3.12 30.67 -3.76
N THR A 39 3.78 30.92 -4.87
CA THR A 39 3.95 29.91 -5.93
C THR A 39 4.90 28.77 -5.56
N ASP A 40 5.74 28.95 -4.55
CA ASP A 40 6.65 27.95 -4.01
C ASP A 40 6.08 27.19 -2.80
N GLU A 41 4.76 27.32 -2.55
CA GLU A 41 4.02 26.53 -1.57
C GLU A 41 2.91 25.73 -2.25
N ILE A 42 2.60 24.53 -1.71
CA ILE A 42 1.50 23.67 -2.17
C ILE A 42 0.75 23.09 -0.95
N VAL A 43 -0.56 22.93 -1.08
CA VAL A 43 -1.42 22.31 -0.06
C VAL A 43 -2.09 21.08 -0.66
N VAL A 44 -1.96 19.93 0.01
CA VAL A 44 -2.52 18.67 -0.45
C VAL A 44 -3.40 18.01 0.62
N SER A 45 -4.39 17.22 0.20
CA SER A 45 -5.17 16.37 1.09
C SER A 45 -5.23 14.95 0.51
N MET A 46 -4.49 14.02 1.13
CA MET A 46 -4.35 12.63 0.65
C MET A 46 -5.16 11.63 1.50
N GLY A 47 -6.06 12.12 2.35
CA GLY A 47 -6.90 11.34 3.23
C GLY A 47 -7.10 12.00 4.59
N SER A 48 -7.89 11.36 5.44
CA SER A 48 -8.30 11.90 6.74
C SER A 48 -7.33 11.60 7.89
N ARG A 49 -6.18 10.99 7.61
CA ARG A 49 -5.13 10.69 8.59
C ARG A 49 -3.77 10.54 7.91
N ILE A 50 -2.69 10.67 8.69
CA ILE A 50 -1.35 10.23 8.29
C ILE A 50 -1.18 8.78 8.80
N PRO A 51 -1.10 7.77 7.91
CA PRO A 51 -1.25 6.36 8.31
C PRO A 51 -0.18 5.85 9.26
N HIS A 52 1.06 6.33 9.12
CA HIS A 52 2.24 5.76 9.82
C HIS A 52 3.02 6.80 10.62
N GLU A 53 2.44 7.91 10.94
CA GLU A 53 3.10 9.03 11.65
C GLU A 53 4.54 9.23 11.19
N PHE A 54 5.55 9.46 11.81
CA PHE A 54 6.93 9.60 11.27
C PHE A 54 7.93 8.70 12.00
N ASP A 55 7.43 7.63 12.65
CA ASP A 55 8.26 6.68 13.39
C ASP A 55 8.31 5.32 12.69
N PRO A 56 9.52 4.80 12.38
CA PRO A 56 9.64 3.47 11.79
C PRO A 56 9.07 2.33 12.66
N LYS A 57 8.98 2.49 13.98
CA LYS A 57 8.27 1.54 14.85
C LYS A 57 6.76 1.52 14.59
N ASP A 58 6.17 2.62 14.10
CA ASP A 58 4.79 2.72 13.66
C ASP A 58 4.64 2.47 12.15
N ARG A 59 5.60 1.78 11.53
CA ARG A 59 5.68 1.40 10.11
C ARG A 59 5.99 2.52 9.13
N TYR A 60 6.38 3.71 9.57
CA TYR A 60 6.88 4.73 8.64
C TYR A 60 8.06 4.18 7.82
N GLY A 61 8.01 4.37 6.51
CA GLY A 61 8.97 3.81 5.55
C GLY A 61 8.48 2.56 4.82
N MET A 62 7.52 1.80 5.36
CA MET A 62 6.87 0.75 4.61
C MET A 62 6.21 1.34 3.35
N TYR A 63 6.22 0.59 2.25
CA TYR A 63 5.68 1.03 0.96
C TYR A 63 6.45 2.20 0.30
N ASN A 64 7.73 2.43 0.66
CA ASN A 64 8.61 3.48 0.13
C ASN A 64 8.26 4.92 0.59
N GLU A 65 7.60 5.07 1.70
CA GLU A 65 7.19 6.37 2.26
C GLU A 65 8.35 7.19 2.85
N ALA A 66 9.44 6.53 3.24
CA ALA A 66 10.56 7.15 3.96
C ALA A 66 11.21 8.32 3.23
N HIS A 67 11.26 8.27 1.91
CA HIS A 67 12.06 9.20 1.09
C HIS A 67 11.60 10.66 1.11
N ILE A 68 10.46 10.97 1.68
CA ILE A 68 10.03 12.37 1.88
C ILE A 68 10.90 13.03 2.94
N THR A 69 11.11 12.37 4.07
CA THR A 69 11.82 12.96 5.23
C THR A 69 13.11 12.23 5.62
N HIS A 70 13.32 10.99 5.17
CA HIS A 70 14.47 10.17 5.55
C HIS A 70 15.14 9.57 4.32
N SER A 71 16.42 9.25 4.44
CA SER A 71 17.10 8.31 3.54
C SER A 71 16.98 6.89 4.07
N THR A 72 17.15 5.94 3.14
CA THR A 72 17.29 4.51 3.41
C THR A 72 18.66 4.03 2.92
N LEU A 73 19.04 2.78 3.07
CA LEU A 73 20.30 2.29 2.45
C LEU A 73 20.21 2.24 0.94
N LEU A 74 19.11 1.70 0.41
CA LEU A 74 18.82 1.60 -1.01
C LEU A 74 17.48 2.27 -1.29
N ARG A 75 17.20 2.61 -2.53
CA ARG A 75 15.89 3.13 -2.95
C ARG A 75 15.39 2.40 -4.19
N ARG A 76 14.10 2.45 -4.40
CA ARG A 76 13.45 1.94 -5.59
C ARG A 76 13.21 3.08 -6.57
N THR A 77 13.56 2.85 -7.84
CA THR A 77 13.23 3.78 -8.93
C THR A 77 11.80 3.54 -9.43
N VAL A 78 11.27 4.47 -10.22
CA VAL A 78 9.91 4.36 -10.80
C VAL A 78 9.75 3.14 -11.72
N ASP A 79 10.83 2.64 -12.32
CA ASP A 79 10.85 1.40 -13.11
C ASP A 79 11.20 0.16 -12.25
N LEU A 80 11.00 0.27 -10.94
CA LEU A 80 11.13 -0.80 -9.94
C LEU A 80 12.55 -1.38 -9.78
N LYS A 81 13.60 -0.70 -10.24
CA LYS A 81 14.98 -1.07 -9.99
C LYS A 81 15.42 -0.65 -8.60
N ILE A 82 16.30 -1.44 -8.01
CA ILE A 82 16.94 -1.12 -6.73
C ILE A 82 18.28 -0.45 -7.00
N VAL A 83 18.46 0.73 -6.45
CA VAL A 83 19.69 1.55 -6.58
C VAL A 83 20.13 2.05 -5.21
N GLY A 84 21.35 2.60 -5.14
CA GLY A 84 21.84 3.20 -3.89
C GLY A 84 21.01 4.42 -3.48
N ASP A 85 20.95 4.64 -2.14
CA ASP A 85 20.53 5.90 -1.52
C ASP A 85 21.66 6.34 -0.57
N PHE A 86 21.60 6.08 0.73
CA PHE A 86 22.76 6.34 1.59
C PHE A 86 23.95 5.41 1.30
N ALA A 87 23.71 4.22 0.76
CA ALA A 87 24.78 3.37 0.22
C ALA A 87 25.12 3.79 -1.22
N LYS A 88 26.41 4.01 -1.51
CA LYS A 88 26.96 4.25 -2.86
C LYS A 88 26.89 2.99 -3.71
N ASP A 89 27.25 1.86 -3.12
CA ASP A 89 27.34 0.56 -3.75
C ASP A 89 27.24 -0.54 -2.69
N TYR A 90 26.96 -1.76 -3.13
CA TYR A 90 26.93 -2.92 -2.24
C TYR A 90 27.38 -4.20 -2.93
N LYS A 91 27.83 -5.16 -2.13
CA LYS A 91 28.23 -6.50 -2.57
C LYS A 91 27.58 -7.54 -1.69
N ILE A 92 27.19 -8.64 -2.31
CA ILE A 92 26.63 -9.83 -1.65
C ILE A 92 27.64 -10.97 -1.81
N SER A 93 27.91 -11.70 -0.74
CA SER A 93 28.73 -12.94 -0.82
C SER A 93 28.03 -14.00 -1.65
N GLU A 94 28.78 -14.97 -2.19
CA GLU A 94 28.24 -16.04 -3.04
C GLU A 94 27.16 -16.88 -2.32
N ASP A 95 27.31 -17.06 -1.01
CA ASP A 95 26.34 -17.77 -0.16
C ASP A 95 25.14 -16.92 0.24
N GLY A 96 25.11 -15.63 -0.13
CA GLY A 96 24.03 -14.69 0.20
C GLY A 96 23.97 -14.24 1.66
N LEU A 97 24.95 -14.61 2.49
CA LEU A 97 24.91 -14.37 3.94
C LEU A 97 25.54 -13.06 4.36
N VAL A 98 26.44 -12.49 3.57
CA VAL A 98 27.16 -11.26 3.91
C VAL A 98 26.87 -10.16 2.90
N TRP A 99 26.30 -9.07 3.38
CA TRP A 99 25.98 -7.87 2.59
C TRP A 99 26.88 -6.73 3.04
N THR A 100 27.73 -6.24 2.15
CA THR A 100 28.69 -5.16 2.44
C THR A 100 28.30 -3.91 1.67
N PHE A 101 28.14 -2.79 2.35
CA PHE A 101 27.77 -1.49 1.78
C PHE A 101 28.88 -0.49 1.95
N ASP A 102 29.19 0.23 0.88
CA ASP A 102 30.02 1.43 0.89
C ASP A 102 29.11 2.67 1.00
N LEU A 103 29.26 3.47 2.07
CA LEU A 103 28.37 4.56 2.42
C LEU A 103 28.83 5.91 1.89
N HIS A 104 27.90 6.82 1.65
CA HIS A 104 28.16 8.24 1.47
C HIS A 104 28.73 8.84 2.77
N ASP A 105 29.49 9.93 2.65
CA ASP A 105 30.08 10.65 3.78
C ASP A 105 29.66 12.13 3.84
N ASP A 106 28.77 12.54 2.96
CA ASP A 106 28.25 13.89 2.80
C ASP A 106 26.77 14.05 3.16
N PHE A 107 26.06 12.95 3.46
CA PHE A 107 24.67 13.01 3.91
C PHE A 107 24.57 13.61 5.31
N LYS A 108 23.57 14.46 5.52
CA LYS A 108 23.28 15.09 6.79
C LYS A 108 21.80 14.97 7.15
N PHE A 109 21.54 14.85 8.41
CA PHE A 109 20.21 15.03 8.96
C PHE A 109 19.77 16.50 8.88
N SER A 110 18.48 16.75 9.05
CA SER A 110 17.88 18.08 9.01
C SER A 110 18.39 19.02 10.11
N ASN A 111 18.97 18.50 11.18
CA ASN A 111 19.67 19.27 12.22
C ASN A 111 21.14 19.60 11.88
N GLY A 112 21.63 19.16 10.71
CA GLY A 112 22.99 19.41 10.22
C GLY A 112 24.06 18.41 10.67
N GLU A 113 23.72 17.45 11.52
CA GLU A 113 24.63 16.37 11.92
C GLU A 113 24.80 15.35 10.78
N PRO A 114 25.98 14.72 10.64
CA PRO A 114 26.22 13.73 9.60
C PRO A 114 25.41 12.46 9.84
N VAL A 115 24.91 11.86 8.75
CA VAL A 115 24.38 10.49 8.78
C VAL A 115 25.55 9.51 8.80
N THR A 116 25.52 8.54 9.70
CA THR A 116 26.65 7.64 9.95
C THR A 116 26.26 6.16 9.86
N ALA A 117 27.25 5.27 9.75
CA ALA A 117 27.05 3.84 9.85
C ALA A 117 26.45 3.39 11.20
N GLU A 118 26.72 4.15 12.29
CA GLU A 118 26.13 3.89 13.61
C GLU A 118 24.61 4.17 13.64
N ASP A 119 24.15 5.17 12.88
CA ASP A 119 22.72 5.46 12.76
C ASP A 119 22.01 4.37 11.97
N VAL A 120 22.63 3.87 10.89
CA VAL A 120 22.12 2.71 10.15
C VAL A 120 22.01 1.50 11.08
N LYS A 121 23.11 1.15 11.75
CA LYS A 121 23.12 0.01 12.68
C LYS A 121 22.03 0.14 13.74
N PHE A 122 21.94 1.30 14.36
CA PHE A 122 20.92 1.60 15.36
C PHE A 122 19.50 1.41 14.82
N SER A 123 19.19 1.93 13.62
CA SER A 123 17.86 1.84 13.02
C SER A 123 17.41 0.39 12.85
N TYR A 124 18.29 -0.47 12.32
CA TYR A 124 17.96 -1.88 12.12
C TYR A 124 17.92 -2.68 13.43
N GLU A 125 18.83 -2.46 14.36
CA GLU A 125 18.84 -3.16 15.65
C GLU A 125 17.62 -2.80 16.49
N MET A 126 17.24 -1.52 16.52
CA MET A 126 16.05 -1.03 17.21
C MET A 126 14.76 -1.69 16.67
N LEU A 127 14.62 -1.79 15.35
CA LEU A 127 13.44 -2.42 14.73
C LEU A 127 13.46 -3.94 14.91
N LYS A 128 14.62 -4.57 14.89
CA LYS A 128 14.79 -5.99 15.20
C LYS A 128 14.37 -6.32 16.64
N GLU A 129 14.72 -5.45 17.59
CA GLU A 129 14.33 -5.60 19.00
C GLU A 129 12.82 -5.37 19.21
N ASP A 130 12.25 -4.35 18.53
CA ASP A 130 10.82 -4.07 18.60
C ASP A 130 9.96 -5.23 18.06
N GLY A 131 10.37 -5.86 16.95
CA GLY A 131 9.82 -7.09 16.40
C GLY A 131 8.34 -7.09 16.01
N LYS A 132 7.67 -5.92 16.00
CA LYS A 132 6.22 -5.84 15.75
C LYS A 132 5.86 -5.84 14.27
N HIS A 133 6.56 -5.03 13.48
CA HIS A 133 6.16 -4.75 12.09
C HIS A 133 7.22 -5.16 11.07
N TRP A 134 8.51 -5.14 11.46
CA TRP A 134 9.63 -5.44 10.60
C TRP A 134 10.18 -6.84 10.89
N ASP A 135 10.04 -7.76 9.94
CA ASP A 135 10.75 -9.05 10.06
C ASP A 135 12.24 -8.83 9.79
N LEU A 136 13.02 -8.80 10.85
CA LEU A 136 14.48 -8.76 10.87
C LEU A 136 15.07 -9.96 11.62
N THR A 137 14.30 -11.02 11.81
CA THR A 137 14.71 -12.23 12.54
C THR A 137 15.84 -12.98 11.86
N PHE A 138 15.93 -12.87 10.52
CA PHE A 138 16.99 -13.43 9.69
C PHE A 138 18.32 -12.70 9.84
N LEU A 139 18.34 -11.48 10.37
CA LEU A 139 19.56 -10.72 10.61
C LEU A 139 20.32 -11.30 11.82
N ASP A 140 21.57 -11.69 11.59
CA ASP A 140 22.46 -12.15 12.66
C ASP A 140 23.11 -10.97 13.37
N SER A 141 23.99 -10.24 12.68
CA SER A 141 24.74 -9.12 13.24
C SER A 141 25.00 -8.02 12.21
N ILE A 142 25.33 -6.83 12.72
CA ILE A 142 25.72 -5.66 11.93
C ILE A 142 27.09 -5.18 12.43
N GLU A 143 28.07 -5.14 11.53
CA GLU A 143 29.44 -4.69 11.81
C GLU A 143 29.77 -3.40 11.06
N ILE A 144 30.63 -2.57 11.65
CA ILE A 144 31.11 -1.31 11.07
C ILE A 144 32.63 -1.38 10.96
N PRO A 145 33.17 -1.98 9.88
CA PRO A 145 34.64 -2.10 9.72
C PRO A 145 35.34 -0.75 9.59
N THR A 146 34.70 0.24 9.00
CA THR A 146 35.19 1.62 8.90
C THR A 146 34.01 2.59 8.95
N LYS A 147 34.29 3.89 9.16
CA LYS A 147 33.23 4.92 9.22
C LYS A 147 32.30 4.97 8.01
N ASN A 148 32.78 4.54 6.82
CA ASN A 148 32.03 4.57 5.57
C ASN A 148 31.69 3.16 5.04
N LYS A 149 31.73 2.15 5.90
CA LYS A 149 31.45 0.77 5.50
C LYS A 149 30.63 0.06 6.58
N ILE A 150 29.51 -0.55 6.16
CA ILE A 150 28.68 -1.37 7.04
C ILE A 150 28.49 -2.76 6.44
N VAL A 151 28.44 -3.78 7.29
CA VAL A 151 28.31 -5.18 6.90
C VAL A 151 27.14 -5.78 7.68
N PHE A 152 26.17 -6.30 6.95
CA PHE A 152 25.08 -7.11 7.51
C PHE A 152 25.41 -8.58 7.33
N LYS A 153 25.37 -9.34 8.41
CA LYS A 153 25.46 -10.80 8.40
C LYS A 153 24.08 -11.40 8.65
N LEU A 154 23.70 -12.31 7.80
CA LEU A 154 22.41 -12.99 7.84
C LEU A 154 22.59 -14.43 8.35
N LYS A 155 21.58 -14.96 9.05
CA LYS A 155 21.52 -16.36 9.49
C LYS A 155 21.22 -17.32 8.33
N GLU A 156 20.52 -16.80 7.31
CA GLU A 156 20.16 -17.50 6.08
C GLU A 156 20.08 -16.51 4.92
N PRO A 157 20.31 -16.94 3.67
CA PRO A 157 20.17 -16.08 2.50
C PRO A 157 18.74 -15.52 2.42
N ARG A 158 18.61 -14.23 2.05
CA ARG A 158 17.33 -13.52 1.97
C ARG A 158 17.27 -12.66 0.73
N SER A 159 16.77 -13.19 -0.38
CA SER A 159 16.68 -12.48 -1.67
C SER A 159 15.83 -11.20 -1.59
N THR A 160 14.82 -11.19 -0.71
CA THR A 160 13.90 -10.05 -0.54
C THR A 160 14.49 -8.92 0.29
N PHE A 161 15.66 -9.08 0.90
CA PHE A 161 16.26 -8.07 1.78
C PHE A 161 16.48 -6.73 1.04
N ALA A 162 17.01 -6.77 -0.19
CA ALA A 162 17.20 -5.56 -0.99
C ALA A 162 15.88 -4.88 -1.37
N SER A 163 14.87 -5.68 -1.75
CA SER A 163 13.60 -5.16 -2.25
C SER A 163 12.55 -4.88 -1.15
N SER A 164 12.90 -5.10 0.10
CA SER A 164 12.07 -4.86 1.27
C SER A 164 12.83 -3.97 2.26
N GLN A 165 13.47 -4.53 3.29
CA GLN A 165 14.00 -3.75 4.40
C GLN A 165 15.06 -2.71 4.00
N LEU A 166 15.89 -2.98 2.98
CA LEU A 166 16.94 -2.03 2.59
C LEU A 166 16.40 -0.78 1.86
N VAL A 167 15.23 -0.86 1.25
CA VAL A 167 14.56 0.27 0.57
C VAL A 167 13.45 0.91 1.40
N GLU A 168 13.07 0.29 2.50
CA GLU A 168 11.92 0.73 3.30
C GLU A 168 12.33 1.26 4.69
N VAL A 169 13.38 0.71 5.32
CA VAL A 169 13.77 1.10 6.69
C VAL A 169 14.42 2.48 6.70
N PRO A 170 13.78 3.49 7.33
CA PRO A 170 14.34 4.83 7.46
C PRO A 170 15.57 4.81 8.35
N ILE A 171 16.59 5.59 7.98
CA ILE A 171 17.77 5.82 8.84
C ILE A 171 17.41 6.96 9.79
N VAL A 172 17.38 6.65 11.08
CA VAL A 172 17.08 7.60 12.15
C VAL A 172 18.32 7.93 12.98
N PRO A 173 18.48 9.17 13.49
CA PRO A 173 19.65 9.56 14.26
C PRO A 173 19.65 8.91 15.64
N LYS A 174 20.61 8.04 15.91
CA LYS A 174 20.82 7.34 17.18
C LYS A 174 20.80 8.27 18.40
N ALA A 175 21.44 9.44 18.28
CA ALA A 175 21.58 10.40 19.37
C ALA A 175 20.27 11.14 19.71
N HIS A 176 19.32 11.19 18.79
CA HIS A 176 18.09 11.98 18.91
C HIS A 176 16.81 11.15 18.87
N TYR A 177 16.92 9.84 18.73
CA TYR A 177 15.76 8.96 18.74
C TYR A 177 15.23 8.77 20.17
N ASN A 178 13.96 9.12 20.40
CA ASN A 178 13.30 9.04 21.70
C ASN A 178 11.78 8.85 21.54
N GLU A 179 11.04 8.75 22.64
CA GLU A 179 9.57 8.51 22.67
C GLU A 179 8.75 9.59 21.92
N ASN A 180 9.28 10.79 21.73
CA ASN A 180 8.61 11.87 21.02
C ASN A 180 9.05 11.98 19.54
N TYR A 181 9.85 11.01 19.05
CA TYR A 181 10.42 11.06 17.71
C TYR A 181 9.37 11.25 16.62
N LYS A 182 8.24 10.55 16.70
CA LYS A 182 7.16 10.61 15.73
C LYS A 182 6.56 12.00 15.51
N GLN A 183 6.65 12.90 16.50
CA GLN A 183 6.14 14.26 16.44
C GLN A 183 7.20 15.27 16.00
N ASN A 184 8.47 14.93 16.20
CA ASN A 184 9.61 15.78 15.87
C ASN A 184 10.69 14.94 15.16
N PRO A 185 10.40 14.36 14.00
CA PRO A 185 11.33 13.50 13.29
C PRO A 185 12.52 14.31 12.77
N ILE A 186 13.71 13.75 12.89
CA ILE A 186 14.96 14.27 12.33
C ILE A 186 15.40 13.30 11.25
N GLY A 187 15.22 13.68 10.00
CA GLY A 187 15.55 12.82 8.86
C GLY A 187 16.56 13.46 7.93
N SER A 188 16.95 12.74 6.91
CA SER A 188 17.95 13.13 5.91
C SER A 188 17.37 13.26 4.49
N GLY A 189 16.05 13.23 4.36
CA GLY A 189 15.33 13.38 3.09
C GLY A 189 15.25 14.81 2.59
N PRO A 190 14.59 15.05 1.44
CA PRO A 190 14.44 16.36 0.82
C PRO A 190 13.65 17.37 1.65
N TYR A 191 12.74 16.90 2.48
CA TYR A 191 11.93 17.72 3.36
C TYR A 191 12.10 17.33 4.82
N MET A 192 11.85 18.28 5.72
CA MET A 192 11.74 18.05 7.15
C MET A 192 10.35 18.44 7.64
N VAL A 193 9.84 17.74 8.64
CA VAL A 193 8.58 18.10 9.32
C VAL A 193 8.86 19.30 10.23
N VAL A 194 8.13 20.38 10.03
CA VAL A 194 8.25 21.59 10.88
C VAL A 194 7.06 21.75 11.82
N GLU A 195 5.92 21.15 11.48
CA GLU A 195 4.76 21.07 12.35
C GLU A 195 4.02 19.76 12.08
N TYR A 196 3.64 19.04 13.12
CA TYR A 196 2.72 17.92 13.05
C TYR A 196 1.66 18.04 14.13
N LYS A 197 0.41 18.18 13.70
CA LYS A 197 -0.77 18.13 14.56
C LYS A 197 -1.57 16.89 14.20
N PRO A 198 -1.59 15.86 15.06
CA PRO A 198 -2.34 14.63 14.82
C PRO A 198 -3.80 14.92 14.45
N ASN A 199 -4.31 14.26 13.42
CA ASN A 199 -5.67 14.41 12.89
C ASN A 199 -6.05 15.80 12.38
N GLU A 200 -5.08 16.68 12.13
CA GLU A 200 -5.31 18.03 11.60
C GLU A 200 -4.43 18.28 10.38
N GLN A 201 -3.10 18.37 10.58
CA GLN A 201 -2.16 18.66 9.49
C GLN A 201 -0.72 18.26 9.80
N ALA A 202 0.07 18.17 8.72
CA ALA A 202 1.53 18.19 8.79
C ALA A 202 2.07 19.25 7.83
N ILE A 203 3.08 20.01 8.27
CA ILE A 203 3.74 21.04 7.48
C ILE A 203 5.20 20.63 7.28
N PHE A 204 5.64 20.72 6.03
CA PHE A 204 6.98 20.34 5.61
C PHE A 204 7.68 21.52 4.95
N GLU A 205 8.96 21.67 5.24
CA GLU A 205 9.84 22.62 4.58
C GLU A 205 11.09 21.90 4.02
N ILE A 206 11.74 22.51 3.03
CA ILE A 206 12.96 21.95 2.46
C ILE A 206 13.98 21.72 3.57
N ASN A 207 14.54 20.51 3.61
CA ASN A 207 15.71 20.23 4.43
C ASN A 207 16.92 21.05 3.92
N PRO A 208 17.46 22.00 4.70
CA PRO A 208 18.57 22.85 4.26
C PRO A 208 19.86 22.06 4.01
N HIS A 209 19.93 20.82 4.51
CA HIS A 209 21.08 19.93 4.38
C HIS A 209 20.86 18.79 3.37
N TRP A 210 19.75 18.85 2.60
CA TRP A 210 19.48 17.87 1.55
C TRP A 210 20.61 17.83 0.51
N HIS A 211 21.09 16.64 0.21
CA HIS A 211 22.22 16.39 -0.69
C HIS A 211 21.83 16.30 -2.17
N GLY A 212 20.54 16.12 -2.49
CA GLY A 212 20.01 15.98 -3.86
C GLY A 212 19.61 17.30 -4.48
N GLU A 213 18.88 17.22 -5.60
CA GLU A 213 18.32 18.40 -6.26
C GLU A 213 17.36 19.14 -5.33
N LYS A 214 17.44 20.47 -5.34
CA LYS A 214 16.59 21.29 -4.49
C LYS A 214 15.15 21.23 -4.98
N PRO A 215 14.19 20.83 -4.12
CA PRO A 215 12.78 20.83 -4.49
C PRO A 215 12.28 22.20 -4.94
N TYR A 216 11.31 22.22 -5.86
CA TYR A 216 10.68 23.46 -6.32
C TYR A 216 9.81 24.09 -5.23
N PHE A 217 8.92 23.26 -4.61
CA PHE A 217 8.09 23.73 -3.51
C PHE A 217 8.92 23.82 -2.24
N LYS A 218 9.10 25.04 -1.71
CA LYS A 218 9.85 25.26 -0.47
C LYS A 218 9.10 24.79 0.75
N LYS A 219 7.78 24.82 0.67
CA LYS A 219 6.88 24.40 1.72
C LYS A 219 5.69 23.66 1.12
N TRP A 220 5.28 22.59 1.76
CA TRP A 220 4.02 21.95 1.47
C TRP A 220 3.30 21.57 2.75
N THR A 221 1.97 21.57 2.68
CA THR A 221 1.12 21.25 3.82
C THR A 221 0.20 20.09 3.44
N TRP A 222 0.19 19.06 4.24
CA TRP A 222 -0.81 18.01 4.18
C TRP A 222 -1.90 18.34 5.20
N VAL A 223 -3.10 18.68 4.71
CA VAL A 223 -4.29 18.86 5.55
C VAL A 223 -5.09 17.56 5.56
N LEU A 224 -5.62 17.19 6.73
CA LEU A 224 -6.37 15.95 6.91
C LEU A 224 -7.85 16.26 6.79
N LEU A 225 -8.43 15.96 5.63
CA LEU A 225 -9.84 16.24 5.31
C LEU A 225 -10.54 14.94 4.91
N ASP A 226 -11.82 14.82 5.25
CA ASP A 226 -12.68 13.84 4.59
C ASP A 226 -12.86 14.20 3.11
N GLU A 227 -13.26 13.23 2.29
CA GLU A 227 -13.27 13.38 0.84
C GLU A 227 -14.19 14.52 0.34
N ASN A 228 -15.38 14.69 0.95
CA ASN A 228 -16.29 15.77 0.54
C ASN A 228 -15.75 17.15 0.90
N THR A 229 -15.14 17.28 2.08
CA THR A 229 -14.49 18.51 2.52
C THR A 229 -13.25 18.81 1.66
N ALA A 230 -12.47 17.80 1.33
CA ALA A 230 -11.32 17.93 0.44
C ALA A 230 -11.73 18.41 -0.96
N LEU A 231 -12.81 17.85 -1.51
CA LEU A 231 -13.35 18.27 -2.81
C LEU A 231 -13.81 19.74 -2.78
N ALA A 232 -14.57 20.15 -1.77
CA ALA A 232 -14.99 21.55 -1.63
C ALA A 232 -13.80 22.51 -1.46
N SER A 233 -12.77 22.08 -0.73
CA SER A 233 -11.53 22.84 -0.57
C SER A 233 -10.71 22.92 -1.85
N LEU A 234 -10.73 21.87 -2.68
CA LEU A 234 -10.18 21.92 -4.02
C LEU A 234 -10.97 22.91 -4.89
N GLU A 235 -12.28 22.84 -4.94
CA GLU A 235 -13.14 23.75 -5.71
C GLU A 235 -12.93 25.23 -5.32
N SER A 236 -12.81 25.52 -4.01
CA SER A 236 -12.58 26.87 -3.50
C SER A 236 -11.15 27.40 -3.66
N GLY A 237 -10.18 26.54 -4.03
CA GLY A 237 -8.77 26.92 -4.13
C GLY A 237 -7.99 26.89 -2.81
N ASP A 238 -8.55 26.35 -1.74
CA ASP A 238 -7.87 26.20 -0.44
C ASP A 238 -6.84 25.06 -0.46
N VAL A 239 -7.08 24.04 -1.29
CA VAL A 239 -6.22 22.88 -1.51
C VAL A 239 -5.85 22.79 -3.00
N ASP A 240 -4.65 22.38 -3.31
CA ASP A 240 -4.14 22.28 -4.68
C ASP A 240 -4.31 20.88 -5.28
N MET A 241 -4.28 19.84 -4.44
CA MET A 241 -4.42 18.43 -4.85
C MET A 241 -5.10 17.62 -3.75
N ILE A 242 -5.99 16.71 -4.17
CA ILE A 242 -6.68 15.78 -3.25
C ILE A 242 -6.62 14.34 -3.78
N TYR A 243 -6.65 13.36 -2.89
CA TYR A 243 -7.11 12.02 -3.25
C TYR A 243 -8.60 12.07 -3.57
N ALA A 244 -9.00 11.39 -4.62
CA ALA A 244 -10.39 11.23 -5.03
C ALA A 244 -10.67 9.75 -5.29
N THR A 245 -11.73 9.21 -4.69
CA THR A 245 -12.18 7.85 -5.04
C THR A 245 -12.65 7.78 -6.50
N PRO A 246 -12.75 6.59 -7.11
CA PRO A 246 -13.29 6.45 -8.45
C PRO A 246 -14.66 7.11 -8.67
N GLU A 247 -15.47 7.23 -7.61
CA GLU A 247 -16.76 7.92 -7.64
C GLU A 247 -16.63 9.42 -7.98
N PHE A 248 -15.58 10.05 -7.48
CA PHE A 248 -15.33 11.49 -7.67
C PHE A 248 -14.30 11.81 -8.75
N ALA A 249 -13.54 10.80 -9.22
CA ALA A 249 -12.46 10.99 -10.18
C ALA A 249 -12.88 11.71 -11.48
N ASP A 250 -14.09 11.44 -11.95
CA ASP A 250 -14.63 12.02 -13.19
C ASP A 250 -15.27 13.40 -13.03
N LYS A 251 -15.27 13.97 -11.82
CA LYS A 251 -15.80 15.32 -11.59
C LYS A 251 -15.06 16.36 -12.42
N LYS A 252 -15.83 17.19 -13.14
CA LYS A 252 -15.29 18.30 -13.91
C LYS A 252 -15.31 19.57 -13.08
N ILE A 253 -14.11 20.09 -12.82
CA ILE A 253 -13.88 21.31 -12.07
C ILE A 253 -12.94 22.19 -12.91
N ASP A 254 -13.29 23.47 -13.10
CA ASP A 254 -12.47 24.36 -13.91
C ASP A 254 -11.05 24.51 -13.33
N GLY A 255 -10.04 24.35 -14.18
CA GLY A 255 -8.63 24.43 -13.79
C GLY A 255 -8.13 23.24 -12.97
N VAL A 256 -8.88 22.14 -12.92
CA VAL A 256 -8.49 20.88 -12.25
C VAL A 256 -8.34 19.77 -13.26
N SER A 257 -7.30 18.96 -13.09
CA SER A 257 -7.04 17.75 -13.88
C SER A 257 -7.14 16.50 -13.02
N LEU A 258 -7.50 15.40 -13.66
CA LEU A 258 -7.43 14.06 -13.07
C LEU A 258 -6.00 13.52 -13.27
N PHE A 259 -5.43 13.00 -12.19
CA PHE A 259 -4.21 12.18 -12.18
C PHE A 259 -4.63 10.75 -11.88
N ASP A 260 -4.65 9.90 -12.91
CA ASP A 260 -5.07 8.50 -12.85
C ASP A 260 -3.83 7.60 -12.95
N ILE A 261 -3.33 7.14 -11.81
CA ILE A 261 -2.04 6.46 -11.70
C ILE A 261 -2.26 4.96 -11.49
N GLU A 262 -1.67 4.15 -12.35
CA GLU A 262 -1.70 2.69 -12.16
C GLU A 262 -1.10 2.30 -10.81
N SER A 263 -1.75 1.33 -10.17
CA SER A 263 -1.22 0.73 -8.94
C SER A 263 -1.23 -0.80 -9.02
N ASN A 264 -0.55 -1.46 -8.12
CA ASN A 264 -0.77 -2.88 -7.86
C ASN A 264 -1.71 -3.12 -6.67
N ASP A 265 -2.45 -2.10 -6.24
CA ASP A 265 -3.42 -2.20 -5.16
C ASP A 265 -4.63 -3.04 -5.57
N VAL A 266 -4.69 -4.28 -5.10
CA VAL A 266 -5.68 -5.27 -5.49
C VAL A 266 -6.76 -5.48 -4.45
N ARG A 267 -7.97 -5.87 -4.90
CA ARG A 267 -9.08 -6.33 -4.07
C ARG A 267 -9.57 -7.68 -4.55
N GLY A 268 -9.92 -8.54 -3.59
CA GLY A 268 -10.47 -9.86 -3.88
C GLY A 268 -11.00 -10.54 -2.63
N LEU A 269 -11.51 -11.74 -2.81
CA LEU A 269 -12.07 -12.57 -1.76
C LEU A 269 -10.97 -13.46 -1.17
N SER A 270 -10.72 -13.40 0.13
CA SER A 270 -9.95 -14.45 0.79
C SER A 270 -10.83 -15.71 0.92
N MET A 271 -10.23 -16.86 0.66
CA MET A 271 -10.96 -18.14 0.68
C MET A 271 -10.30 -19.05 1.71
N PRO A 272 -10.75 -19.05 3.00
CA PRO A 272 -10.25 -20.00 3.99
C PRO A 272 -10.09 -21.39 3.40
N TYR A 273 -8.85 -21.90 3.41
CA TYR A 273 -8.44 -23.05 2.59
C TYR A 273 -8.66 -24.38 3.31
N VAL A 274 -8.80 -24.35 4.62
CA VAL A 274 -8.97 -25.52 5.49
C VAL A 274 -10.44 -25.72 5.83
N LYS A 275 -10.90 -26.98 5.82
CA LYS A 275 -12.25 -27.33 6.29
C LYS A 275 -12.38 -27.08 7.79
N LYS A 276 -13.57 -26.72 8.22
CA LYS A 276 -13.90 -26.53 9.64
C LYS A 276 -13.60 -27.81 10.43
N GLY A 277 -12.91 -27.64 11.57
CA GLY A 277 -12.57 -28.75 12.49
C GLY A 277 -11.26 -29.45 12.19
N ILE A 278 -10.56 -29.14 11.08
CA ILE A 278 -9.22 -29.69 10.80
C ILE A 278 -8.16 -29.00 11.68
N ILE A 279 -8.22 -27.67 11.77
CA ILE A 279 -7.42 -26.85 12.68
C ILE A 279 -8.43 -26.16 13.59
N LYS A 280 -8.24 -26.26 14.91
CA LYS A 280 -9.20 -25.71 15.86
C LYS A 280 -9.05 -24.19 15.97
N ASP A 281 -7.85 -23.74 16.28
CA ASP A 281 -7.55 -22.34 16.55
C ASP A 281 -6.26 -21.91 15.82
N SER A 282 -6.20 -20.64 15.43
CA SER A 282 -4.98 -20.01 14.93
C SER A 282 -3.96 -19.82 16.07
N PRO A 283 -2.69 -19.45 15.77
CA PRO A 283 -1.72 -19.03 16.78
C PRO A 283 -2.23 -17.92 17.72
N ASP A 284 -3.12 -17.05 17.21
CA ASP A 284 -3.73 -15.96 17.98
C ASP A 284 -5.02 -16.39 18.72
N GLY A 285 -5.39 -17.68 18.67
CA GLY A 285 -6.52 -18.26 19.40
C GLY A 285 -7.89 -18.08 18.72
N TYR A 286 -7.94 -17.72 17.44
CA TYR A 286 -9.19 -17.56 16.69
C TYR A 286 -9.57 -18.81 15.91
N PRO A 287 -10.89 -19.07 15.69
CA PRO A 287 -11.37 -20.23 14.95
C PRO A 287 -10.85 -20.27 13.50
N VAL A 288 -10.61 -21.49 12.99
CA VAL A 288 -10.07 -21.72 11.65
C VAL A 288 -10.97 -22.66 10.86
N GLY A 289 -11.12 -22.35 9.56
CA GLY A 289 -11.70 -23.27 8.58
C GLY A 289 -13.15 -23.01 8.25
N ASN A 290 -13.48 -23.29 6.96
CA ASN A 290 -14.80 -23.11 6.38
C ASN A 290 -15.05 -24.19 5.34
N ASN A 291 -16.17 -24.91 5.41
CA ASN A 291 -16.44 -26.02 4.50
C ASN A 291 -16.70 -25.56 3.07
N ILE A 292 -17.30 -24.38 2.89
CA ILE A 292 -17.70 -23.88 1.57
C ILE A 292 -16.54 -23.21 0.85
N THR A 293 -15.84 -22.29 1.53
CA THR A 293 -14.69 -21.60 0.92
C THR A 293 -13.49 -22.52 0.70
N SER A 294 -13.38 -23.63 1.45
CA SER A 294 -12.35 -24.65 1.25
C SER A 294 -12.68 -25.65 0.12
N ASP A 295 -13.92 -25.68 -0.36
CA ASP A 295 -14.31 -26.55 -1.48
C ASP A 295 -13.64 -26.04 -2.78
N PRO A 296 -12.82 -26.87 -3.46
CA PRO A 296 -12.07 -26.44 -4.64
C PRO A 296 -12.98 -26.08 -5.82
N ASP A 297 -14.15 -26.71 -5.94
CA ASP A 297 -15.08 -26.50 -7.06
C ASP A 297 -15.85 -25.19 -6.87
N ILE A 298 -16.19 -24.81 -5.64
CA ILE A 298 -16.75 -23.48 -5.31
C ILE A 298 -15.75 -22.39 -5.67
N LYS A 299 -14.47 -22.51 -5.26
CA LYS A 299 -13.41 -21.54 -5.58
C LYS A 299 -13.19 -21.41 -7.07
N LYS A 300 -13.11 -22.55 -7.77
CA LYS A 300 -12.92 -22.59 -9.22
C LYS A 300 -14.09 -21.99 -9.97
N ALA A 301 -15.32 -22.29 -9.57
CA ALA A 301 -16.52 -21.73 -10.19
C ALA A 301 -16.60 -20.21 -9.99
N LEU A 302 -16.35 -19.70 -8.78
CA LEU A 302 -16.26 -18.26 -8.54
C LEU A 302 -15.20 -17.61 -9.44
N ASN A 303 -13.98 -18.19 -9.46
CA ASN A 303 -12.87 -17.64 -10.23
C ASN A 303 -13.15 -17.56 -11.74
N VAL A 304 -13.77 -18.60 -12.33
CA VAL A 304 -14.10 -18.67 -13.76
C VAL A 304 -15.33 -17.83 -14.11
N GLY A 305 -16.34 -17.83 -13.23
CA GLY A 305 -17.63 -17.19 -13.49
C GLY A 305 -17.69 -15.70 -13.20
N MET A 306 -16.76 -15.17 -12.37
CA MET A 306 -16.70 -13.73 -12.09
C MET A 306 -16.33 -12.94 -13.35
N ASP A 307 -17.04 -11.85 -13.58
CA ASP A 307 -16.74 -10.83 -14.61
C ASP A 307 -15.94 -9.69 -13.96
N ARG A 308 -14.63 -9.81 -14.02
CA ARG A 308 -13.71 -8.83 -13.41
C ARG A 308 -13.78 -7.47 -14.10
N GLN A 309 -13.97 -7.46 -15.43
CA GLN A 309 -14.11 -6.22 -16.18
C GLN A 309 -15.37 -5.47 -15.76
N LYS A 310 -16.49 -6.17 -15.52
CA LYS A 310 -17.71 -5.54 -15.02
C LYS A 310 -17.49 -4.86 -13.67
N VAL A 311 -16.69 -5.45 -12.76
CA VAL A 311 -16.34 -4.77 -11.48
C VAL A 311 -15.55 -3.49 -11.75
N VAL A 312 -14.59 -3.51 -12.67
CA VAL A 312 -13.86 -2.29 -13.09
C VAL A 312 -14.82 -1.23 -13.63
N ASP A 313 -15.71 -1.60 -14.53
CA ASP A 313 -16.61 -0.66 -15.21
C ASP A 313 -17.66 -0.07 -14.26
N THR A 314 -18.23 -0.89 -13.36
CA THR A 314 -19.38 -0.47 -12.54
C THR A 314 -19.00 0.04 -11.15
N VAL A 315 -17.88 -0.39 -10.60
CA VAL A 315 -17.44 0.01 -9.26
C VAL A 315 -16.30 1.03 -9.32
N LEU A 316 -15.39 0.86 -10.29
CA LEU A 316 -14.22 1.74 -10.43
C LEU A 316 -14.39 2.80 -11.53
N ASN A 317 -15.56 2.91 -12.19
CA ASN A 317 -15.81 3.82 -13.31
C ASN A 317 -14.72 3.76 -14.40
N GLY A 318 -14.10 2.58 -14.59
CA GLY A 318 -12.99 2.38 -15.51
C GLY A 318 -11.60 2.68 -14.94
N HIS A 319 -11.50 3.23 -13.72
CA HIS A 319 -10.21 3.56 -13.07
C HIS A 319 -9.59 2.33 -12.39
N GLY A 320 -9.17 1.38 -13.19
CA GLY A 320 -8.57 0.14 -12.72
C GLY A 320 -8.46 -0.92 -13.80
N LYS A 321 -8.07 -2.12 -13.40
CA LYS A 321 -7.92 -3.29 -14.28
C LYS A 321 -8.41 -4.56 -13.59
N PRO A 322 -8.86 -5.58 -14.33
CA PRO A 322 -9.03 -6.92 -13.78
C PRO A 322 -7.76 -7.39 -13.06
N ALA A 323 -7.91 -8.08 -11.93
CA ALA A 323 -6.81 -8.66 -11.18
C ALA A 323 -6.91 -10.19 -11.12
N TYR A 324 -5.78 -10.85 -11.30
CA TYR A 324 -5.66 -12.31 -11.30
C TYR A 324 -4.68 -12.81 -10.23
N SER A 325 -3.88 -11.92 -9.66
CA SER A 325 -2.89 -12.18 -8.62
C SER A 325 -2.77 -10.97 -7.69
N ILE A 326 -2.15 -11.17 -6.54
CA ILE A 326 -1.77 -10.08 -5.62
C ILE A 326 -0.61 -9.23 -6.17
N CYS A 327 0.03 -9.64 -7.25
CA CYS A 327 1.24 -9.03 -7.78
C CYS A 327 1.22 -8.80 -9.30
N ASP A 328 0.03 -8.63 -9.89
CA ASP A 328 -0.11 -8.40 -11.33
C ASP A 328 0.74 -7.22 -11.79
N GLY A 329 1.55 -7.46 -12.83
CA GLY A 329 2.44 -6.45 -13.41
C GLY A 329 3.81 -6.31 -12.73
N MET A 330 4.05 -7.02 -11.63
CA MET A 330 5.36 -6.99 -10.96
C MET A 330 6.41 -7.87 -11.68
N PRO A 331 7.73 -7.60 -11.52
CA PRO A 331 8.79 -8.41 -12.14
C PRO A 331 8.73 -9.92 -11.80
N PHE A 332 8.19 -10.24 -10.63
CA PHE A 332 8.01 -11.60 -10.12
C PHE A 332 6.62 -12.18 -10.40
N TRP A 333 5.73 -11.47 -11.11
CA TRP A 333 4.43 -11.98 -11.53
C TRP A 333 4.55 -13.00 -12.66
N ASN A 334 3.70 -14.01 -12.62
CA ASN A 334 3.60 -15.01 -13.67
C ASN A 334 2.38 -14.74 -14.58
N PRO A 335 2.55 -14.15 -15.77
CA PRO A 335 1.45 -13.86 -16.69
C PRO A 335 0.74 -15.11 -17.22
N ASP A 336 1.43 -16.27 -17.24
CA ASP A 336 0.82 -17.54 -17.66
C ASP A 336 -0.23 -18.05 -16.67
N SER A 337 -0.31 -17.45 -15.48
CA SER A 337 -1.32 -17.78 -14.47
C SER A 337 -2.70 -17.22 -14.78
N VAL A 338 -2.83 -16.28 -15.71
CA VAL A 338 -4.11 -15.62 -16.07
C VAL A 338 -5.07 -16.58 -16.77
N ILE A 339 -6.35 -16.49 -16.45
CA ILE A 339 -7.43 -17.25 -17.10
C ILE A 339 -8.34 -16.32 -17.92
N LYS A 340 -9.11 -16.90 -18.81
CA LYS A 340 -10.32 -16.26 -19.32
C LYS A 340 -11.42 -16.42 -18.28
N ASP A 341 -11.99 -15.34 -17.84
CA ASP A 341 -13.10 -15.28 -16.87
C ASP A 341 -14.43 -14.92 -17.53
N ASN A 342 -15.45 -14.58 -16.73
CA ASN A 342 -16.81 -14.31 -17.17
C ASN A 342 -17.45 -15.50 -17.95
N ASP A 343 -17.02 -16.73 -17.65
CA ASP A 343 -17.64 -17.95 -18.19
C ASP A 343 -18.62 -18.54 -17.17
N LYS A 344 -19.80 -17.93 -17.10
CA LYS A 344 -20.86 -18.33 -16.16
C LYS A 344 -21.37 -19.74 -16.42
N GLU A 345 -21.48 -20.14 -17.68
CA GLU A 345 -21.94 -21.48 -18.02
C GLU A 345 -20.87 -22.53 -17.69
N GLY A 346 -19.60 -22.25 -17.95
CA GLY A 346 -18.50 -23.09 -17.49
C GLY A 346 -18.46 -23.21 -15.96
N ALA A 347 -18.68 -22.12 -15.25
CA ALA A 347 -18.74 -22.12 -13.79
C ALA A 347 -19.90 -22.96 -13.24
N LYS A 348 -21.09 -22.85 -13.81
CA LYS A 348 -22.24 -23.68 -13.44
C LYS A 348 -21.96 -25.15 -13.72
N LYS A 349 -21.37 -25.48 -14.87
CA LYS A 349 -21.00 -26.85 -15.21
C LYS A 349 -19.99 -27.44 -14.20
N ILE A 350 -18.99 -26.68 -13.77
CA ILE A 350 -18.06 -27.11 -12.71
C ILE A 350 -18.84 -27.52 -11.45
N LEU A 351 -19.80 -26.69 -11.03
CA LEU A 351 -20.62 -26.96 -9.85
C LEU A 351 -21.53 -28.17 -10.03
N ASP A 352 -22.15 -28.32 -11.21
CA ASP A 352 -23.02 -29.47 -11.53
C ASP A 352 -22.24 -30.79 -11.50
N GLU A 353 -21.08 -30.84 -12.16
CA GLU A 353 -20.16 -32.00 -12.18
C GLU A 353 -19.64 -32.35 -10.79
N ALA A 354 -19.43 -31.35 -9.92
CA ALA A 354 -19.01 -31.51 -8.53
C ALA A 354 -20.16 -31.95 -7.60
N GLY A 355 -21.42 -32.03 -8.10
CA GLY A 355 -22.59 -32.42 -7.32
C GLY A 355 -23.24 -31.30 -6.50
N TRP A 356 -22.96 -30.06 -6.83
CA TRP A 356 -23.65 -28.89 -6.28
C TRP A 356 -24.95 -28.63 -7.04
N ILE A 357 -26.09 -29.14 -6.55
CA ILE A 357 -27.41 -29.10 -7.21
C ILE A 357 -28.16 -27.84 -6.80
N VAL A 358 -28.80 -27.17 -7.75
CA VAL A 358 -29.61 -25.96 -7.47
C VAL A 358 -30.83 -26.33 -6.63
N GLY A 359 -30.96 -25.74 -5.45
CA GLY A 359 -32.09 -25.89 -4.56
C GLY A 359 -33.32 -25.08 -4.98
N SER A 360 -34.45 -25.27 -4.29
CA SER A 360 -35.70 -24.56 -4.55
C SER A 360 -35.64 -23.05 -4.32
N ASP A 361 -34.65 -22.59 -3.54
CA ASP A 361 -34.38 -21.17 -3.26
C ASP A 361 -33.32 -20.57 -4.21
N GLY A 362 -32.89 -21.35 -5.22
CA GLY A 362 -31.88 -20.92 -6.18
C GLY A 362 -30.42 -21.04 -5.68
N ILE A 363 -30.20 -21.43 -4.43
CA ILE A 363 -28.87 -21.68 -3.87
C ILE A 363 -28.53 -23.16 -4.10
N ARG A 364 -27.29 -23.41 -4.54
CA ARG A 364 -26.79 -24.78 -4.73
C ARG A 364 -26.55 -25.48 -3.39
N GLU A 365 -26.76 -26.77 -3.37
CA GLU A 365 -26.62 -27.63 -2.19
C GLU A 365 -25.88 -28.92 -2.55
N LYS A 366 -25.02 -29.40 -1.64
CA LYS A 366 -24.27 -30.64 -1.76
C LYS A 366 -24.18 -31.28 -0.38
N ASN A 367 -24.62 -32.56 -0.23
CA ASN A 367 -24.57 -33.29 1.05
C ASN A 367 -25.24 -32.56 2.23
N GLY A 368 -26.32 -31.81 1.98
CA GLY A 368 -27.03 -31.05 3.01
C GLY A 368 -26.39 -29.70 3.37
N GLU A 369 -25.27 -29.33 2.77
CA GLU A 369 -24.66 -28.03 2.93
C GLU A 369 -24.99 -27.11 1.73
N LYS A 370 -25.44 -25.88 2.01
CA LYS A 370 -25.69 -24.87 0.97
C LYS A 370 -24.38 -24.21 0.56
N ALA A 371 -24.26 -23.88 -0.73
CA ALA A 371 -23.19 -23.06 -1.27
C ALA A 371 -23.32 -21.62 -0.78
N GLN A 372 -23.05 -21.40 0.51
CA GLN A 372 -23.27 -20.15 1.21
C GLN A 372 -22.15 -19.88 2.21
N PHE A 373 -21.62 -18.65 2.22
CA PHE A 373 -20.62 -18.22 3.18
C PHE A 373 -20.72 -16.72 3.44
N ASP A 374 -20.14 -16.27 4.57
CA ASP A 374 -20.11 -14.87 4.95
C ASP A 374 -18.88 -14.19 4.34
N LEU A 375 -19.09 -12.98 3.79
CA LEU A 375 -18.04 -12.07 3.33
C LEU A 375 -18.03 -10.82 4.21
N TYR A 376 -16.97 -10.67 4.99
CA TYR A 376 -16.75 -9.50 5.85
C TYR A 376 -16.02 -8.41 5.09
N TYR A 377 -16.44 -7.16 5.29
CA TYR A 377 -15.82 -5.96 4.70
C TYR A 377 -15.90 -4.77 5.66
N PRO A 378 -14.94 -3.82 5.64
CA PRO A 378 -14.97 -2.66 6.51
C PRO A 378 -16.03 -1.66 6.05
N THR A 379 -16.92 -1.24 6.96
CA THR A 379 -18.05 -0.34 6.63
C THR A 379 -17.63 1.12 6.38
N ASN A 380 -16.43 1.49 6.80
CA ASN A 380 -15.87 2.82 6.57
C ASN A 380 -15.09 2.96 5.27
N ASP A 381 -15.19 1.97 4.37
CA ASP A 381 -14.56 1.95 3.05
C ASP A 381 -15.62 1.70 1.97
N PRO A 382 -16.18 2.77 1.35
CA PRO A 382 -17.23 2.64 0.33
C PRO A 382 -16.79 1.80 -0.89
N LEU A 383 -15.52 1.92 -1.29
CA LEU A 383 -15.00 1.15 -2.42
C LEU A 383 -15.04 -0.36 -2.14
N ARG A 384 -14.58 -0.79 -0.97
CA ARG A 384 -14.65 -2.21 -0.57
C ARG A 384 -16.10 -2.69 -0.44
N THR A 385 -16.98 -1.83 0.08
CA THR A 385 -18.41 -2.12 0.16
C THR A 385 -18.98 -2.43 -1.23
N ASN A 386 -18.72 -1.57 -2.21
CA ASN A 386 -19.24 -1.72 -3.57
C ASN A 386 -18.66 -2.95 -4.30
N VAL A 387 -17.36 -3.23 -4.13
CA VAL A 387 -16.73 -4.46 -4.65
C VAL A 387 -17.36 -5.71 -4.02
N ALA A 388 -17.63 -5.70 -2.70
CA ALA A 388 -18.27 -6.84 -2.03
C ALA A 388 -19.71 -7.07 -2.53
N ILE A 389 -20.48 -6.01 -2.74
CA ILE A 389 -21.84 -6.07 -3.28
C ILE A 389 -21.82 -6.66 -4.70
N GLU A 390 -20.96 -6.16 -5.59
CA GLU A 390 -20.89 -6.67 -6.95
C GLU A 390 -20.42 -8.14 -7.00
N ALA A 391 -19.44 -8.52 -6.17
CA ALA A 391 -19.02 -9.91 -6.04
C ALA A 391 -20.16 -10.83 -5.58
N ALA A 392 -20.97 -10.41 -4.60
CA ALA A 392 -22.12 -11.17 -4.14
C ALA A 392 -23.21 -11.30 -5.21
N ASN A 393 -23.47 -10.22 -5.98
CA ASN A 393 -24.43 -10.25 -7.08
C ASN A 393 -24.01 -11.26 -8.16
N GLN A 394 -22.73 -11.26 -8.55
CA GLN A 394 -22.22 -12.19 -9.56
C GLN A 394 -22.20 -13.64 -9.05
N ALA A 395 -21.84 -13.88 -7.78
CA ALA A 395 -21.90 -15.22 -7.19
C ALA A 395 -23.32 -15.80 -7.17
N LYS A 396 -24.34 -14.96 -6.91
CA LYS A 396 -25.74 -15.35 -6.94
C LYS A 396 -26.18 -15.88 -8.29
N GLU A 397 -25.66 -15.35 -9.40
CA GLU A 397 -25.94 -15.84 -10.75
C GLU A 397 -25.43 -17.28 -10.98
N LEU A 398 -24.46 -17.72 -10.18
CA LEU A 398 -23.91 -19.08 -10.18
C LEU A 398 -24.66 -20.02 -9.22
N GLY A 399 -25.60 -19.51 -8.42
CA GLY A 399 -26.25 -20.24 -7.34
C GLY A 399 -25.44 -20.31 -6.05
N ILE A 400 -24.47 -19.42 -5.87
CA ILE A 400 -23.66 -19.28 -4.65
C ILE A 400 -24.14 -18.04 -3.89
N ASN A 401 -24.49 -18.19 -2.61
CA ASN A 401 -24.96 -17.09 -1.78
C ASN A 401 -23.81 -16.54 -0.91
N ILE A 402 -23.30 -15.37 -1.25
CA ILE A 402 -22.37 -14.62 -0.41
C ILE A 402 -23.17 -13.68 0.50
N LYS A 403 -23.14 -13.94 1.80
CA LYS A 403 -23.76 -13.07 2.81
C LYS A 403 -22.82 -11.94 3.16
N LEU A 404 -23.23 -10.72 2.91
CA LEU A 404 -22.46 -9.52 3.20
C LEU A 404 -22.55 -9.16 4.67
N VAL A 405 -21.41 -9.02 5.34
CA VAL A 405 -21.31 -8.64 6.75
C VAL A 405 -20.38 -7.41 6.86
N GLY A 406 -21.00 -6.24 7.05
CA GLY A 406 -20.26 -5.01 7.34
C GLY A 406 -19.69 -5.05 8.75
N SER A 407 -18.40 -4.73 8.92
CA SER A 407 -17.68 -4.87 10.18
C SER A 407 -16.60 -3.79 10.33
N ASN A 408 -15.84 -3.85 11.41
CA ASN A 408 -14.62 -3.08 11.63
C ASN A 408 -13.38 -4.00 11.57
N TRP A 409 -12.21 -3.39 11.47
CA TRP A 409 -10.96 -4.14 11.32
C TRP A 409 -10.63 -5.07 12.51
N ASP A 410 -11.00 -4.68 13.73
CA ASP A 410 -10.72 -5.48 14.95
C ASP A 410 -11.56 -6.75 14.95
N GLU A 411 -12.85 -6.64 14.64
CA GLU A 411 -13.73 -7.81 14.51
C GLU A 411 -13.30 -8.68 13.32
N MET A 412 -13.00 -8.07 12.17
CA MET A 412 -12.51 -8.80 11.01
C MET A 412 -11.25 -9.61 11.31
N ALA A 413 -10.33 -9.07 12.11
CA ALA A 413 -9.12 -9.78 12.52
C ALA A 413 -9.43 -11.08 13.30
N THR A 414 -10.45 -11.05 14.17
CA THR A 414 -10.87 -12.24 14.93
C THR A 414 -11.57 -13.31 14.10
N LYS A 415 -12.07 -12.94 12.91
CA LYS A 415 -12.85 -13.79 12.00
C LYS A 415 -12.11 -14.24 10.76
N ALA A 416 -10.94 -13.65 10.49
CA ALA A 416 -10.21 -13.76 9.23
C ALA A 416 -9.95 -15.19 8.74
N HIS A 417 -9.92 -16.17 9.65
CA HIS A 417 -9.54 -17.55 9.33
C HIS A 417 -10.75 -18.50 9.15
N GLU A 418 -11.96 -18.05 9.46
CA GLU A 418 -13.19 -18.83 9.31
C GLU A 418 -14.19 -18.26 8.30
N VAL A 419 -14.03 -16.99 7.91
CA VAL A 419 -14.91 -16.32 6.93
C VAL A 419 -14.12 -15.80 5.75
N SER A 420 -14.80 -15.52 4.64
CA SER A 420 -14.20 -14.75 3.55
C SER A 420 -14.09 -13.28 3.94
N LEU A 421 -12.97 -12.65 3.60
CA LEU A 421 -12.78 -11.21 3.73
C LEU A 421 -12.67 -10.57 2.36
N LEU A 422 -13.17 -9.36 2.21
CA LEU A 422 -12.76 -8.52 1.10
C LEU A 422 -11.32 -8.04 1.35
N TYR A 423 -10.40 -8.86 0.91
CA TYR A 423 -8.97 -8.74 1.17
C TYR A 423 -8.30 -7.81 0.17
N ALA A 424 -7.18 -7.24 0.59
CA ALA A 424 -6.39 -6.32 -0.22
C ALA A 424 -4.91 -6.66 -0.14
N GLY A 425 -4.16 -6.16 -1.10
CA GLY A 425 -2.71 -6.27 -1.12
C GLY A 425 -2.11 -5.49 -2.27
N GLY A 426 -0.85 -5.72 -2.54
CA GLY A 426 -0.13 -5.06 -3.63
C GLY A 426 1.12 -4.33 -3.15
N ARG A 427 2.23 -5.05 -2.99
CA ARG A 427 3.54 -4.47 -2.65
C ARG A 427 4.50 -4.66 -3.81
N HIS A 428 5.51 -3.79 -3.88
CA HIS A 428 6.55 -3.87 -4.90
C HIS A 428 7.61 -4.94 -4.60
N ASN A 429 7.46 -5.68 -3.51
CA ASN A 429 8.40 -6.73 -3.14
C ASN A 429 7.71 -8.10 -3.05
N PRO A 430 8.39 -9.20 -3.41
CA PRO A 430 7.81 -10.53 -3.43
C PRO A 430 7.63 -11.14 -2.03
N ASN A 431 8.15 -10.52 -0.98
CA ASN A 431 7.92 -10.98 0.40
C ASN A 431 6.42 -11.06 0.72
N GLN A 432 5.60 -10.23 0.04
CA GLN A 432 4.16 -10.31 0.18
C GLN A 432 3.59 -11.69 -0.21
N LEU A 433 4.16 -12.36 -1.22
CA LEU A 433 3.73 -13.72 -1.57
C LEU A 433 4.06 -14.70 -0.43
N TYR A 434 5.23 -14.55 0.18
CA TYR A 434 5.61 -15.34 1.34
C TYR A 434 4.67 -15.08 2.53
N ASP A 435 4.46 -13.82 2.90
CA ASP A 435 3.59 -13.43 4.01
C ASP A 435 2.15 -13.93 3.81
N THR A 436 1.64 -13.88 2.57
CA THR A 436 0.24 -14.22 2.29
C THR A 436 0.00 -15.72 2.14
N TYR A 437 1.01 -16.51 1.74
CA TYR A 437 0.76 -17.90 1.33
C TYR A 437 1.69 -18.94 1.95
N HIS A 438 2.77 -18.55 2.61
CA HIS A 438 3.67 -19.54 3.21
C HIS A 438 3.06 -20.11 4.51
N PRO A 439 3.12 -21.44 4.76
CA PRO A 439 2.48 -22.04 5.92
C PRO A 439 3.10 -21.61 7.28
N SER A 440 4.36 -21.18 7.33
CA SER A 440 4.99 -20.68 8.57
C SER A 440 4.41 -19.36 9.07
N THR A 441 3.71 -18.63 8.22
CA THR A 441 3.05 -17.34 8.53
C THR A 441 1.56 -17.50 8.83
N ALA A 442 1.05 -18.74 8.75
CA ALA A 442 -0.38 -19.01 8.85
C ALA A 442 -0.98 -18.52 10.17
N GLY A 443 -2.00 -17.65 10.06
CA GLY A 443 -2.81 -17.16 11.18
C GLY A 443 -2.06 -16.25 12.15
N LYS A 444 -0.94 -15.66 11.76
CA LYS A 444 -0.23 -14.65 12.54
C LYS A 444 -0.64 -13.26 12.07
N GLY A 445 -1.52 -12.60 12.82
CA GLY A 445 -2.10 -11.33 12.40
C GLY A 445 -2.77 -11.45 11.02
N TRP A 446 -2.37 -10.59 10.07
CA TRP A 446 -2.92 -10.55 8.73
C TRP A 446 -2.16 -11.41 7.69
N THR A 447 -1.21 -12.25 8.13
CA THR A 447 -0.43 -13.09 7.21
C THR A 447 -1.08 -14.48 7.07
N ASN A 448 -1.01 -15.03 5.88
CA ASN A 448 -1.65 -16.29 5.45
C ASN A 448 -2.97 -16.59 6.20
N ILE A 449 -3.89 -15.63 6.14
CA ILE A 449 -5.20 -15.71 6.83
C ILE A 449 -6.05 -16.89 6.35
N THR A 450 -5.76 -17.40 5.16
CA THR A 450 -6.49 -18.53 4.55
C THR A 450 -6.02 -19.89 5.04
N PHE A 451 -4.90 -19.97 5.76
CA PHE A 451 -4.25 -21.23 6.15
C PHE A 451 -3.88 -22.09 4.93
N TYR A 452 -3.54 -21.42 3.82
CA TYR A 452 -3.07 -22.11 2.63
C TYR A 452 -1.79 -22.87 2.92
N ASN A 453 -1.72 -24.10 2.43
CA ASN A 453 -0.57 -24.97 2.55
C ASN A 453 -0.51 -25.91 1.33
N ASN A 454 0.53 -25.73 0.52
CA ASN A 454 0.86 -26.63 -0.58
C ASN A 454 2.37 -26.84 -0.57
N PRO A 455 2.85 -28.09 -0.30
CA PRO A 455 4.29 -28.36 -0.17
C PRO A 455 5.13 -27.96 -1.38
N THR A 456 4.62 -28.14 -2.61
CA THR A 456 5.33 -27.76 -3.84
C THR A 456 5.48 -26.24 -3.95
N VAL A 457 4.41 -25.50 -3.64
CA VAL A 457 4.44 -24.04 -3.63
C VAL A 457 5.35 -23.51 -2.53
N THR A 458 5.30 -24.12 -1.35
CA THR A 458 6.19 -23.81 -0.23
C THR A 458 7.65 -23.97 -0.62
N GLU A 459 8.00 -25.08 -1.28
CA GLU A 459 9.38 -25.33 -1.74
C GLU A 459 9.84 -24.26 -2.75
N TYR A 460 8.98 -23.83 -3.68
CA TYR A 460 9.32 -22.73 -4.59
C TYR A 460 9.54 -21.41 -3.86
N MET A 461 8.70 -21.08 -2.90
CA MET A 461 8.86 -19.87 -2.09
C MET A 461 10.16 -19.88 -1.27
N GLU A 462 10.49 -21.02 -0.66
CA GLU A 462 11.75 -21.17 0.08
C GLU A 462 12.98 -21.06 -0.83
N LYS A 463 12.93 -21.66 -2.04
CA LYS A 463 14.00 -21.50 -3.03
C LYS A 463 14.13 -20.04 -3.46
N ALA A 464 13.01 -19.36 -3.70
CA ALA A 464 13.01 -17.95 -4.04
C ALA A 464 13.65 -17.09 -2.94
N MET A 465 13.37 -17.37 -1.68
CA MET A 465 13.92 -16.64 -0.54
C MET A 465 15.42 -16.88 -0.37
N LYS A 466 15.88 -18.10 -0.61
CA LYS A 466 17.26 -18.54 -0.32
C LYS A 466 18.27 -18.23 -1.41
N THR A 467 17.88 -17.75 -2.58
CA THR A 467 18.85 -17.36 -3.62
C THR A 467 19.32 -15.91 -3.44
N SER A 468 20.58 -15.65 -3.73
CA SER A 468 21.15 -14.29 -3.77
C SER A 468 20.90 -13.57 -5.11
N ASN A 469 20.48 -14.30 -6.14
CA ASN A 469 20.24 -13.77 -7.47
C ASN A 469 18.75 -13.40 -7.64
N ILE A 470 18.44 -12.11 -7.86
CA ILE A 470 17.08 -11.60 -7.99
C ILE A 470 16.34 -12.21 -9.19
N GLU A 471 17.01 -12.42 -10.33
CA GLU A 471 16.37 -13.00 -11.51
C GLU A 471 15.99 -14.46 -11.28
N GLU A 472 16.87 -15.22 -10.63
CA GLU A 472 16.59 -16.60 -10.22
C GLU A 472 15.48 -16.65 -9.17
N SER A 473 15.50 -15.77 -8.17
CA SER A 473 14.43 -15.61 -7.20
C SER A 473 13.09 -15.39 -7.90
N ASN A 474 13.03 -14.48 -8.87
CA ASN A 474 11.81 -14.19 -9.64
C ASN A 474 11.29 -15.40 -10.41
N LYS A 475 12.15 -16.30 -10.91
CA LYS A 475 11.72 -17.56 -11.55
C LYS A 475 10.98 -18.45 -10.55
N TYR A 476 11.50 -18.61 -9.33
CA TYR A 476 10.85 -19.40 -8.30
C TYR A 476 9.54 -18.77 -7.81
N TRP A 477 9.48 -17.44 -7.67
CA TRP A 477 8.23 -16.74 -7.37
C TRP A 477 7.17 -16.96 -8.46
N LYS A 478 7.55 -17.01 -9.74
CA LYS A 478 6.65 -17.33 -10.85
C LYS A 478 6.16 -18.78 -10.79
N LEU A 479 7.05 -19.73 -10.47
CA LEU A 479 6.68 -21.14 -10.28
C LEU A 479 5.73 -21.34 -9.09
N ALA A 480 5.91 -20.60 -7.99
CA ALA A 480 4.99 -20.63 -6.86
C ALA A 480 3.58 -20.16 -7.25
N GLN A 481 3.46 -19.25 -8.22
CA GLN A 481 2.16 -18.81 -8.74
C GLN A 481 1.54 -19.85 -9.67
N TRP A 482 2.34 -20.46 -10.57
CA TRP A 482 1.88 -21.51 -11.47
C TRP A 482 3.07 -22.22 -12.11
N ASP A 483 3.21 -23.54 -11.88
CA ASP A 483 4.26 -24.39 -12.45
C ASP A 483 3.80 -25.27 -13.62
N GLY A 484 2.54 -25.09 -14.06
CA GLY A 484 1.88 -25.92 -15.08
C GLY A 484 0.94 -26.96 -14.48
N LYS A 485 0.94 -27.18 -13.16
CA LYS A 485 0.11 -28.18 -12.45
C LYS A 485 -0.53 -27.63 -11.19
N THR A 486 0.22 -26.88 -10.39
CA THR A 486 -0.21 -26.32 -9.13
C THR A 486 0.35 -24.92 -8.93
N GLY A 487 -0.20 -24.17 -7.98
CA GLY A 487 0.22 -22.80 -7.62
C GLY A 487 -0.89 -22.02 -6.96
N ILE A 488 -0.55 -20.84 -6.43
CA ILE A 488 -1.50 -19.97 -5.72
C ILE A 488 -2.46 -19.21 -6.63
N SER A 489 -2.24 -19.26 -7.95
CA SER A 489 -2.92 -18.39 -8.92
C SER A 489 -4.31 -18.87 -9.33
N THR A 490 -4.89 -18.11 -10.27
CA THR A 490 -6.21 -18.38 -10.88
C THR A 490 -6.28 -19.72 -11.64
N LYS A 491 -5.16 -20.30 -12.05
CA LYS A 491 -5.09 -21.67 -12.63
C LYS A 491 -4.88 -22.76 -11.61
N GLY A 492 -4.50 -22.40 -10.38
CA GLY A 492 -4.10 -23.32 -9.33
C GLY A 492 -5.10 -23.45 -8.19
N ASP A 493 -4.61 -23.32 -6.97
CA ASP A 493 -5.31 -23.70 -5.75
C ASP A 493 -6.30 -22.65 -5.21
N LEU A 494 -6.20 -21.40 -5.67
CA LEU A 494 -7.13 -20.31 -5.36
C LEU A 494 -7.35 -20.05 -3.85
N PRO A 495 -6.29 -19.78 -3.07
CA PRO A 495 -6.48 -19.30 -1.70
C PRO A 495 -7.15 -17.90 -1.66
N ASN A 496 -7.13 -17.20 -2.78
CA ASN A 496 -7.86 -15.95 -3.01
C ASN A 496 -8.50 -15.95 -4.40
N VAL A 497 -9.66 -15.32 -4.52
CA VAL A 497 -10.27 -14.95 -5.81
C VAL A 497 -10.08 -13.45 -5.99
N TRP A 498 -9.00 -13.06 -6.68
CA TRP A 498 -8.71 -11.66 -6.98
C TRP A 498 -9.69 -11.13 -8.03
N LEU A 499 -10.13 -9.89 -7.87
CA LEU A 499 -11.16 -9.28 -8.70
C LEU A 499 -10.63 -8.08 -9.48
N VAL A 500 -10.13 -7.07 -8.79
CA VAL A 500 -9.72 -5.82 -9.42
C VAL A 500 -8.42 -5.30 -8.84
N ARG A 501 -7.66 -4.60 -9.68
CA ARG A 501 -6.54 -3.74 -9.35
C ARG A 501 -7.02 -2.31 -9.57
N ILE A 502 -7.03 -1.51 -8.51
CA ILE A 502 -7.53 -0.13 -8.54
C ILE A 502 -6.43 0.83 -8.95
N ASN A 503 -6.74 1.81 -9.78
CA ASN A 503 -5.85 2.94 -9.96
C ASN A 503 -5.98 3.90 -8.76
N HIS A 504 -4.91 4.58 -8.42
CA HIS A 504 -4.97 5.68 -7.48
C HIS A 504 -5.30 6.96 -8.24
N THR A 505 -6.46 7.53 -7.95
CA THR A 505 -6.99 8.70 -8.63
C THR A 505 -6.88 9.93 -7.73
N TYR A 506 -6.43 11.03 -8.31
CA TYR A 506 -6.28 12.31 -7.62
C TYR A 506 -6.80 13.43 -8.51
N LEU A 507 -7.43 14.41 -7.90
CA LEU A 507 -7.82 15.65 -8.56
C LEU A 507 -6.92 16.78 -8.09
N GLY A 508 -6.35 17.53 -9.01
CA GLY A 508 -5.41 18.59 -8.67
C GLY A 508 -5.40 19.73 -9.67
N ASP A 509 -4.83 20.85 -9.28
CA ASP A 509 -4.64 21.99 -10.16
C ASP A 509 -3.93 21.55 -11.46
N SER A 510 -4.52 21.86 -12.59
CA SER A 510 -4.06 21.39 -13.92
C SER A 510 -2.64 21.82 -14.29
N ARG A 511 -2.07 22.79 -13.56
CA ARG A 511 -0.70 23.28 -13.74
C ARG A 511 0.33 22.46 -12.95
N ILE A 512 -0.09 21.56 -12.06
CA ILE A 512 0.85 20.76 -11.29
C ILE A 512 1.45 19.69 -12.20
N ASN A 513 2.78 19.64 -12.24
CA ASN A 513 3.52 18.51 -12.76
C ASN A 513 3.99 17.67 -11.57
N VAL A 514 3.47 16.47 -11.45
CA VAL A 514 3.77 15.52 -10.35
C VAL A 514 5.04 14.69 -10.58
N GLY A 515 5.84 15.07 -11.59
CA GLY A 515 7.02 14.29 -11.98
C GLY A 515 6.66 12.95 -12.62
N ASN A 516 7.62 12.04 -12.64
CA ASN A 516 7.42 10.71 -13.17
C ASN A 516 6.84 9.79 -12.09
N GLN A 517 5.59 9.37 -12.28
CA GLN A 517 4.92 8.41 -11.40
C GLN A 517 5.11 7.00 -11.95
N GLY A 518 5.67 6.11 -11.14
CA GLY A 518 5.67 4.67 -11.42
C GLY A 518 4.33 4.03 -11.07
N MET A 519 4.27 2.70 -11.12
CA MET A 519 3.14 1.96 -10.57
C MET A 519 3.13 2.14 -9.05
N HIS A 520 2.00 2.58 -8.49
CA HIS A 520 1.88 2.75 -7.04
C HIS A 520 1.75 1.40 -6.31
N SER A 521 2.27 1.32 -5.09
CA SER A 521 2.00 0.20 -4.18
C SER A 521 0.62 0.35 -3.52
N HIS A 522 0.19 -0.67 -2.76
CA HIS A 522 -1.01 -0.57 -1.93
C HIS A 522 -0.92 0.61 -0.95
N GLY A 523 -1.98 1.42 -0.91
CA GLY A 523 -2.07 2.62 -0.08
C GLY A 523 -1.91 3.91 -0.89
N HIS A 524 -3.00 4.64 -1.07
CA HIS A 524 -3.05 5.85 -1.89
C HIS A 524 -2.53 7.10 -1.16
N ASP A 525 -2.50 7.07 0.17
CA ASP A 525 -2.21 8.26 0.99
C ASP A 525 -0.81 8.84 0.72
N TRP A 526 0.21 7.97 0.69
CA TRP A 526 1.60 8.37 0.48
C TRP A 526 2.07 8.23 -0.96
N ALA A 527 1.43 7.36 -1.75
CA ALA A 527 1.99 6.90 -3.00
C ALA A 527 2.28 8.04 -3.99
N LEU A 528 1.34 8.97 -4.17
CA LEU A 528 1.55 10.11 -5.07
C LEU A 528 2.61 11.09 -4.55
N ILE A 529 2.58 11.40 -3.26
CA ILE A 529 3.50 12.38 -2.65
C ILE A 529 4.88 11.85 -2.33
N ALA A 530 5.13 10.54 -2.54
CA ALA A 530 6.43 9.94 -2.30
C ALA A 530 7.57 10.62 -3.08
N ASN A 531 7.28 11.19 -4.26
CA ASN A 531 8.21 11.98 -5.06
C ASN A 531 7.91 13.48 -5.07
N ILE A 532 7.24 14.03 -4.05
CA ILE A 532 6.84 15.45 -4.01
C ILE A 532 8.02 16.43 -4.18
N SER A 533 9.22 15.98 -3.93
CA SER A 533 10.45 16.75 -4.22
C SER A 533 10.68 17.04 -5.70
N GLU A 534 10.08 16.27 -6.60
CA GLU A 534 10.15 16.44 -8.06
C GLU A 534 9.01 17.31 -8.60
N TRP A 535 7.99 17.61 -7.77
CA TRP A 535 6.83 18.37 -8.21
C TRP A 535 7.15 19.82 -8.49
N LYS A 536 6.47 20.39 -9.48
CA LYS A 536 6.60 21.80 -9.86
C LYS A 536 5.36 22.28 -10.60
N TRP A 537 5.21 23.59 -10.72
CA TRP A 537 4.26 24.13 -11.68
C TRP A 537 4.79 23.96 -13.11
N GLU A 538 3.91 23.59 -14.03
CA GLU A 538 4.22 23.69 -15.45
C GLU A 538 4.29 25.17 -15.84
N GLU A 539 5.30 25.55 -16.62
CA GLU A 539 5.36 26.86 -17.23
C GLU A 539 4.20 26.98 -18.23
N SER A 540 3.46 28.09 -18.18
CA SER A 540 2.40 28.40 -19.14
C SER A 540 3.03 28.40 -20.55
N LYS A 541 2.58 27.46 -21.40
CA LYS A 541 3.02 27.39 -22.80
C LYS A 541 2.48 28.57 -23.59
#